data_2d87eb2b9f9b90c5ea8ac111c0b15aa2
#
_entry.id   2d87eb2b9f9b90c5ea8ac111c0b15aa2
#
_cell.length_a   1.000
_cell.length_b   1.000
_cell.length_c   1.000
_cell.angle_alpha   90.00
_cell.angle_beta   90.00
_cell.angle_gamma   90.00
#
_symmetry.space_group_name_H-M   'P 1'
#
loop_
_entity.id
_entity.type
_entity.pdbx_description
1 polymer ?
#
loop_
_entity_poly.entity_id
_entity_poly.type
_entity_poly.pdbx_seq_one_letter_code
_entity_poly.pdbx_strand_id
1 'polypeptide(L)'
;PRDAGGSILGRPILPSPWSDDEPEMFVLFLSPTIVLKELAKWLLASKKIPFIWLQPGAENDIVEEVLSSAGLEYSSGKCWVTTSLNEDISCSYPLPPLPWFLQTTSLDGDECSVWRHYPPGADHILDAPLEWVGDLLDIETSSEPIPRYIRSLRQGAETLEQTAIRLS
;
A
#
# COMPACT_ATOMS: atom_id res chain seq x y z
N PRO A 1 -3.39 7.03 -2.48
CA PRO A 1 -3.84 6.96 -3.88
C PRO A 1 -5.33 7.23 -3.99
N ARG A 2 -5.83 7.59 -5.19
CA ARG A 2 -7.29 7.80 -5.39
C ARG A 2 -8.09 6.52 -5.27
N ASP A 3 -7.43 5.39 -5.53
CA ASP A 3 -8.03 4.06 -5.62
C ASP A 3 -7.79 3.23 -4.34
N ALA A 4 -7.33 3.86 -3.25
CA ALA A 4 -7.16 3.17 -1.97
C ALA A 4 -8.48 2.53 -1.53
N GLY A 5 -8.41 1.28 -1.06
CA GLY A 5 -9.58 0.46 -0.73
C GLY A 5 -10.14 -0.35 -1.90
N GLY A 6 -9.72 -0.06 -3.15
CA GLY A 6 -9.88 -0.99 -4.26
C GLY A 6 -8.78 -2.06 -4.25
N SER A 7 -8.77 -2.91 -5.27
CA SER A 7 -7.72 -3.92 -5.45
C SER A 7 -7.23 -4.01 -6.89
N ILE A 8 -6.04 -4.56 -7.05
CA ILE A 8 -5.43 -4.87 -8.35
C ILE A 8 -4.84 -6.27 -8.27
N LEU A 9 -5.23 -7.15 -9.21
CA LEU A 9 -4.80 -8.54 -9.23
C LEU A 9 -4.98 -9.25 -7.87
N GLY A 10 -6.10 -8.95 -7.19
CA GLY A 10 -6.43 -9.49 -5.89
C GLY A 10 -5.57 -8.99 -4.72
N ARG A 11 -4.86 -7.89 -4.90
CA ARG A 11 -4.09 -7.23 -3.84
C ARG A 11 -4.68 -5.86 -3.52
N PRO A 12 -4.92 -5.55 -2.24
CA PRO A 12 -5.51 -4.27 -1.86
C PRO A 12 -4.58 -3.11 -2.18
N ILE A 13 -5.17 -1.99 -2.58
CA ILE A 13 -4.46 -0.73 -2.80
C ILE A 13 -4.46 0.04 -1.48
N LEU A 14 -3.31 0.08 -0.83
CA LEU A 14 -3.14 0.76 0.46
C LEU A 14 -3.16 2.28 0.32
N PRO A 15 -3.65 3.02 1.31
CA PRO A 15 -3.68 4.49 1.29
C PRO A 15 -2.30 5.12 1.39
N SER A 16 -1.32 4.40 1.94
CA SER A 16 0.05 4.85 2.16
C SER A 16 1.04 3.83 1.60
N PRO A 17 2.17 4.26 1.03
CA PRO A 17 3.24 3.35 0.64
C PRO A 17 4.07 2.86 1.84
N TRP A 18 3.81 3.39 3.03
CA TRP A 18 4.50 3.03 4.26
C TRP A 18 3.69 1.94 4.96
N SER A 19 4.19 0.71 4.88
CA SER A 19 3.78 -0.40 5.74
C SER A 19 4.74 -0.50 6.95
N ASP A 20 4.49 -1.43 7.85
CA ASP A 20 5.42 -1.73 8.94
C ASP A 20 6.74 -2.33 8.41
N ASP A 21 6.73 -2.88 7.20
CA ASP A 21 7.94 -3.30 6.49
C ASP A 21 8.58 -2.10 5.77
N GLU A 22 9.89 -1.90 5.97
CA GLU A 22 10.64 -0.88 5.25
C GLU A 22 10.78 -1.29 3.76
N PRO A 23 10.20 -0.55 2.80
CA PRO A 23 10.36 -0.87 1.39
C PRO A 23 11.81 -0.61 0.96
N GLU A 24 12.36 -1.49 0.13
CA GLU A 24 13.71 -1.33 -0.44
C GLU A 24 13.73 -0.32 -1.59
N MET A 25 12.61 -0.22 -2.33
CA MET A 25 12.48 0.65 -3.49
C MET A 25 11.06 1.13 -3.69
N PHE A 26 10.92 2.38 -4.12
CA PHE A 26 9.67 2.91 -4.66
C PHE A 26 9.74 3.08 -6.17
N VAL A 27 8.83 2.46 -6.91
CA VAL A 27 8.65 2.69 -8.35
C VAL A 27 7.52 3.71 -8.54
N LEU A 28 7.84 4.92 -8.99
CA LEU A 28 6.89 6.03 -9.04
C LEU A 28 6.30 6.21 -10.45
N PHE A 29 5.00 5.92 -10.58
CA PHE A 29 4.17 6.16 -11.77
C PHE A 29 3.36 7.46 -11.62
N LEU A 30 4.00 8.55 -11.21
CA LEU A 30 3.36 9.80 -10.84
C LEU A 30 3.87 10.92 -11.76
N SER A 31 3.06 11.98 -11.97
CA SER A 31 3.57 13.16 -12.64
C SER A 31 4.63 13.88 -11.77
N PRO A 32 5.60 14.61 -12.36
CA PRO A 32 6.66 15.30 -11.63
C PRO A 32 6.13 16.19 -10.49
N THR A 33 5.03 16.88 -10.70
CA THR A 33 4.40 17.73 -9.69
C THR A 33 3.92 16.93 -8.48
N ILE A 34 3.37 15.73 -8.71
CA ILE A 34 2.92 14.84 -7.64
C ILE A 34 4.11 14.22 -6.94
N VAL A 35 5.15 13.82 -7.68
CA VAL A 35 6.42 13.32 -7.11
C VAL A 35 6.98 14.32 -6.11
N LEU A 36 7.14 15.58 -6.49
CA LEU A 36 7.64 16.64 -5.60
C LEU A 36 6.79 16.81 -4.35
N LYS A 37 5.47 16.76 -4.50
CA LYS A 37 4.54 16.86 -3.37
C LYS A 37 4.69 15.70 -2.38
N GLU A 38 4.82 14.48 -2.88
CA GLU A 38 4.99 13.30 -2.03
C GLU A 38 6.39 13.29 -1.38
N LEU A 39 7.45 13.60 -2.12
CA LEU A 39 8.80 13.74 -1.57
C LEU A 39 8.85 14.76 -0.42
N ALA A 40 8.21 15.92 -0.58
CA ALA A 40 8.14 16.92 0.48
C ALA A 40 7.46 16.37 1.74
N LYS A 41 6.37 15.63 1.60
CA LYS A 41 5.70 14.98 2.75
C LYS A 41 6.61 13.97 3.44
N TRP A 42 7.31 13.13 2.67
CA TRP A 42 8.18 12.07 3.22
C TRP A 42 9.38 12.66 3.96
N LEU A 43 10.01 13.68 3.40
CA LEU A 43 11.13 14.40 4.03
C LEU A 43 10.67 15.08 5.33
N LEU A 44 9.50 15.77 5.31
CA LEU A 44 8.96 16.42 6.50
C LEU A 44 8.56 15.41 7.59
N ALA A 45 8.10 14.23 7.22
CA ALA A 45 7.77 13.17 8.16
C ALA A 45 9.00 12.41 8.68
N SER A 46 10.21 12.81 8.29
CA SER A 46 11.48 12.15 8.66
C SER A 46 11.48 10.64 8.38
N LYS A 47 10.79 10.22 7.34
CA LYS A 47 10.80 8.82 6.90
C LYS A 47 12.13 8.48 6.24
N LYS A 48 12.63 7.28 6.47
CA LYS A 48 13.75 6.74 5.71
C LYS A 48 13.25 6.43 4.31
N ILE A 49 13.60 7.29 3.34
CA ILE A 49 13.17 7.15 1.95
C ILE A 49 14.05 6.07 1.29
N PRO A 50 13.46 5.01 0.71
CA PRO A 50 14.20 3.96 0.02
C PRO A 50 14.71 4.45 -1.33
N PHE A 51 15.39 3.58 -2.08
CA PHE A 51 15.77 3.85 -3.46
C PHE A 51 14.54 4.25 -4.30
N ILE A 52 14.65 5.30 -5.11
CA ILE A 52 13.55 5.81 -5.92
C ILE A 52 13.79 5.48 -7.39
N TRP A 53 12.84 4.78 -8.01
CA TRP A 53 12.81 4.56 -9.43
C TRP A 53 11.73 5.45 -10.07
N LEU A 54 12.16 6.45 -10.82
CA LEU A 54 11.26 7.31 -11.60
C LEU A 54 10.91 6.61 -12.91
N GLN A 55 9.64 6.30 -13.11
CA GLN A 55 9.16 5.81 -14.41
C GLN A 55 9.19 6.94 -15.44
N PRO A 56 9.40 6.63 -16.74
CA PRO A 56 9.38 7.65 -17.80
C PRO A 56 8.13 8.54 -17.72
N GLY A 57 8.36 9.85 -17.59
CA GLY A 57 7.32 10.86 -17.35
C GLY A 57 7.10 11.25 -15.89
N ALA A 58 7.75 10.56 -14.95
CA ALA A 58 7.78 10.97 -13.53
C ALA A 58 8.95 11.91 -13.21
N GLU A 59 9.94 11.96 -14.08
CA GLU A 59 11.15 12.78 -13.99
C GLU A 59 11.02 14.13 -14.69
N ASN A 60 11.74 15.09 -14.19
CA ASN A 60 12.18 16.33 -14.84
C ASN A 60 13.36 16.90 -14.06
N ASP A 61 14.01 17.94 -14.60
CA ASP A 61 15.20 18.56 -14.01
C ASP A 61 14.98 18.96 -12.55
N ILE A 62 13.79 19.48 -12.20
CA ILE A 62 13.46 19.91 -10.83
C ILE A 62 13.36 18.72 -9.88
N VAL A 63 12.72 17.63 -10.29
CA VAL A 63 12.62 16.39 -9.48
C VAL A 63 14.00 15.84 -9.21
N GLU A 64 14.85 15.74 -10.24
CA GLU A 64 16.20 15.19 -10.11
C GLU A 64 17.10 16.09 -9.27
N GLU A 65 16.97 17.42 -9.39
CA GLU A 65 17.67 18.38 -8.55
C GLU A 65 17.28 18.24 -7.07
N VAL A 66 15.99 18.09 -6.77
CA VAL A 66 15.49 17.88 -5.40
C VAL A 66 16.00 16.57 -4.82
N LEU A 67 15.94 15.46 -5.57
CA LEU A 67 16.44 14.16 -5.12
C LEU A 67 17.93 14.19 -4.83
N SER A 68 18.71 14.77 -5.74
CA SER A 68 20.16 14.91 -5.61
C SER A 68 20.54 15.82 -4.42
N SER A 69 19.85 16.96 -4.27
CA SER A 69 20.09 17.90 -3.16
C SER A 69 19.71 17.30 -1.79
N ALA A 70 18.71 16.42 -1.76
CA ALA A 70 18.31 15.68 -0.56
C ALA A 70 19.23 14.48 -0.26
N GLY A 71 20.19 14.16 -1.13
CA GLY A 71 21.08 13.01 -1.00
C GLY A 71 20.38 11.68 -1.15
N LEU A 72 19.27 11.63 -1.91
CA LEU A 72 18.49 10.42 -2.13
C LEU A 72 19.02 9.65 -3.36
N GLU A 73 19.09 8.35 -3.23
CA GLU A 73 19.46 7.46 -4.34
C GLU A 73 18.28 7.27 -5.28
N TYR A 74 18.48 7.44 -6.58
CA TYR A 74 17.42 7.28 -7.57
C TYR A 74 17.93 6.82 -8.93
N SER A 75 16.99 6.34 -9.76
CA SER A 75 17.16 6.08 -11.19
C SER A 75 16.07 6.79 -12.00
N SER A 76 16.43 7.34 -13.16
CA SER A 76 15.52 8.01 -14.11
C SER A 76 15.79 7.57 -15.54
N GLY A 77 14.89 7.92 -16.46
CA GLY A 77 15.06 7.68 -17.91
C GLY A 77 14.90 6.22 -18.36
N LYS A 78 14.54 5.30 -17.45
CA LYS A 78 14.34 3.87 -17.77
C LYS A 78 13.03 3.38 -17.21
N CYS A 79 12.33 2.54 -17.98
CA CYS A 79 11.14 1.85 -17.51
C CYS A 79 11.53 0.66 -16.64
N TRP A 80 11.06 0.62 -15.39
CA TRP A 80 11.31 -0.49 -14.48
C TRP A 80 10.86 -1.83 -15.06
N VAL A 81 9.66 -1.88 -15.66
CA VAL A 81 9.13 -3.12 -16.24
C VAL A 81 10.04 -3.65 -17.34
N THR A 82 10.53 -2.79 -18.24
CA THR A 82 11.45 -3.20 -19.29
C THR A 82 12.81 -3.60 -18.71
N THR A 83 13.32 -2.87 -17.73
CA THR A 83 14.59 -3.18 -17.08
C THR A 83 14.52 -4.52 -16.35
N SER A 84 13.49 -4.76 -15.55
CA SER A 84 13.33 -6.01 -14.80
C SER A 84 13.21 -7.24 -15.71
N LEU A 85 12.52 -7.09 -16.85
CA LEU A 85 12.42 -8.17 -17.85
C LEU A 85 13.75 -8.42 -18.56
N ASN A 86 14.48 -7.38 -18.94
CA ASN A 86 15.76 -7.53 -19.67
C ASN A 86 16.90 -8.06 -18.78
N GLU A 87 16.87 -7.74 -17.51
CA GLU A 87 17.88 -8.15 -16.53
C GLU A 87 17.46 -9.41 -15.74
N ASP A 88 16.33 -10.03 -16.14
CA ASP A 88 15.77 -11.23 -15.49
C ASP A 88 15.61 -11.04 -13.97
N ILE A 89 15.25 -9.82 -13.57
CA ILE A 89 14.98 -9.51 -12.17
C ILE A 89 13.60 -10.07 -11.82
N SER A 90 13.61 -11.17 -11.10
CA SER A 90 12.39 -11.82 -10.63
C SER A 90 12.31 -11.77 -9.11
N CYS A 91 11.10 -11.73 -8.58
CA CYS A 91 10.89 -11.93 -7.15
C CYS A 91 11.19 -13.38 -6.80
N SER A 92 12.25 -13.61 -6.03
CA SER A 92 12.67 -14.96 -5.62
C SER A 92 11.59 -15.68 -4.80
N TYR A 93 10.74 -14.91 -4.12
CA TYR A 93 9.65 -15.42 -3.30
C TYR A 93 8.41 -14.55 -3.50
N PRO A 94 7.68 -14.71 -4.63
CA PRO A 94 6.43 -14.00 -4.80
C PRO A 94 5.49 -14.42 -3.67
N LEU A 95 5.13 -13.49 -2.83
CA LEU A 95 4.12 -13.75 -1.80
C LEU A 95 2.81 -14.14 -2.50
N PRO A 96 2.22 -15.31 -2.17
CA PRO A 96 0.91 -15.65 -2.69
C PRO A 96 -0.09 -14.55 -2.27
N PRO A 97 -1.14 -14.32 -3.05
CA PRO A 97 -2.21 -13.43 -2.61
C PRO A 97 -2.80 -13.98 -1.32
N LEU A 98 -2.90 -13.13 -0.31
CA LEU A 98 -3.54 -13.43 0.97
C LEU A 98 -5.02 -13.01 0.94
N PRO A 99 -5.87 -13.57 1.81
CA PRO A 99 -7.18 -12.99 2.06
C PRO A 99 -6.98 -11.56 2.58
N TRP A 100 -7.81 -10.64 2.10
CA TRP A 100 -7.71 -9.24 2.48
C TRP A 100 -9.05 -8.71 2.97
N PHE A 101 -9.00 -7.59 3.64
CA PHE A 101 -10.12 -7.06 4.41
C PHE A 101 -10.25 -5.56 4.18
N LEU A 102 -11.46 -5.07 4.29
CA LEU A 102 -11.82 -3.68 4.07
C LEU A 102 -12.77 -3.22 5.18
N GLN A 103 -12.51 -2.06 5.76
CA GLN A 103 -13.47 -1.36 6.60
C GLN A 103 -13.85 -0.04 5.96
N THR A 104 -15.15 0.19 5.82
CA THR A 104 -15.72 1.41 5.29
C THR A 104 -16.77 1.95 6.24
N THR A 105 -17.08 3.24 6.13
CA THR A 105 -18.28 3.81 6.74
C THR A 105 -19.51 3.25 6.04
N SER A 106 -20.58 2.97 6.80
CA SER A 106 -21.89 2.60 6.25
C SER A 106 -22.46 3.72 5.38
N LEU A 107 -23.10 3.36 4.29
CA LEU A 107 -23.81 4.30 3.41
C LEU A 107 -25.22 4.65 3.93
N ASP A 108 -25.72 3.95 4.96
CA ASP A 108 -27.07 4.15 5.49
C ASP A 108 -27.19 5.38 6.41
N GLY A 109 -26.09 6.11 6.64
CA GLY A 109 -26.07 7.31 7.47
C GLY A 109 -26.20 7.06 8.98
N ASP A 110 -26.00 5.81 9.41
CA ASP A 110 -26.07 5.37 10.80
C ASP A 110 -24.73 5.52 11.56
N GLU A 111 -23.72 6.11 10.90
CA GLU A 111 -22.36 6.28 11.42
C GLU A 111 -21.67 4.94 11.82
N CYS A 112 -22.20 3.80 11.36
CA CYS A 112 -21.62 2.50 11.61
C CYS A 112 -20.50 2.20 10.63
N SER A 113 -19.55 1.37 11.05
CA SER A 113 -18.50 0.82 10.18
C SER A 113 -18.90 -0.55 9.66
N VAL A 114 -18.55 -0.82 8.40
CA VAL A 114 -18.79 -2.09 7.73
C VAL A 114 -17.45 -2.77 7.46
N TRP A 115 -17.26 -3.94 8.05
CA TRP A 115 -16.11 -4.80 7.84
C TRP A 115 -16.44 -5.87 6.78
N ARG A 116 -15.55 -6.03 5.79
CA ARG A 116 -15.75 -6.99 4.70
C ARG A 116 -14.49 -7.83 4.49
N HIS A 117 -14.70 -9.09 4.17
CA HIS A 117 -13.68 -10.06 3.81
C HIS A 117 -13.68 -10.31 2.30
N TYR A 118 -12.50 -10.41 1.74
CA TYR A 118 -12.26 -10.79 0.35
C TYR A 118 -11.29 -11.98 0.30
N PRO A 119 -11.66 -13.07 -0.42
CA PRO A 119 -10.76 -14.20 -0.57
C PRO A 119 -9.53 -13.82 -1.40
N PRO A 120 -8.43 -14.62 -1.33
CA PRO A 120 -7.23 -14.38 -2.12
C PRO A 120 -7.55 -14.24 -3.61
N GLY A 121 -7.04 -13.17 -4.23
CA GLY A 121 -7.26 -12.90 -5.65
C GLY A 121 -8.57 -12.22 -6.01
N ALA A 122 -9.42 -11.88 -5.03
CA ALA A 122 -10.64 -11.13 -5.30
C ALA A 122 -10.35 -9.67 -5.63
N ASP A 123 -11.01 -9.16 -6.66
CA ASP A 123 -10.97 -7.73 -7.01
C ASP A 123 -12.18 -6.99 -6.43
N HIS A 124 -11.96 -5.74 -6.07
CA HIS A 124 -12.98 -4.85 -5.54
C HIS A 124 -12.78 -3.41 -6.02
N ILE A 125 -13.89 -2.71 -6.18
CA ILE A 125 -13.92 -1.26 -6.42
C ILE A 125 -14.56 -0.61 -5.21
N LEU A 126 -13.88 0.35 -4.60
CA LEU A 126 -14.36 1.06 -3.42
C LEU A 126 -15.66 1.83 -3.74
N ASP A 127 -16.69 1.59 -2.95
CA ASP A 127 -18.03 2.17 -3.08
C ASP A 127 -18.45 3.06 -1.89
N ALA A 128 -17.64 3.11 -0.85
CA ALA A 128 -17.93 3.87 0.37
C ALA A 128 -16.65 4.52 0.95
N PRO A 129 -16.73 5.50 1.86
CA PRO A 129 -15.56 6.11 2.48
C PRO A 129 -14.70 5.07 3.21
N LEU A 130 -13.42 5.01 2.82
CA LEU A 130 -12.46 4.07 3.37
C LEU A 130 -12.06 4.46 4.79
N GLU A 131 -12.11 3.50 5.72
CA GLU A 131 -11.56 3.63 7.06
C GLU A 131 -10.25 2.85 7.20
N TRP A 132 -10.21 1.63 6.65
CA TRP A 132 -9.01 0.79 6.65
C TRP A 132 -9.06 -0.25 5.53
N VAL A 133 -7.89 -0.63 5.00
CA VAL A 133 -7.73 -1.74 4.06
C VAL A 133 -6.37 -2.38 4.28
N GLY A 134 -6.31 -3.70 4.17
CA GLY A 134 -5.08 -4.48 4.27
C GLY A 134 -5.32 -5.97 4.11
N ASP A 135 -4.26 -6.74 4.02
CA ASP A 135 -4.33 -8.19 3.99
C ASP A 135 -4.19 -8.79 5.40
N LEU A 136 -4.12 -10.12 5.47
CA LEU A 136 -3.99 -10.82 6.74
C LEU A 136 -2.68 -10.47 7.46
N LEU A 137 -1.60 -10.21 6.74
CA LEU A 137 -0.32 -9.82 7.32
C LEU A 137 -0.41 -8.42 7.92
N ASP A 138 -1.08 -7.49 7.24
CA ASP A 138 -1.34 -6.14 7.78
C ASP A 138 -2.16 -6.21 9.08
N ILE A 139 -3.17 -7.10 9.16
CA ILE A 139 -3.92 -7.29 10.41
C ILE A 139 -2.98 -7.83 11.51
N GLU A 140 -2.05 -8.72 11.18
CA GLU A 140 -1.15 -9.33 12.15
C GLU A 140 -0.13 -8.33 12.70
N THR A 141 0.48 -7.53 11.83
CA THR A 141 1.67 -6.73 12.15
C THR A 141 1.38 -5.27 12.46
N SER A 142 0.35 -4.68 11.84
CA SER A 142 0.09 -3.24 11.95
C SER A 142 -0.24 -2.79 13.37
N SER A 143 0.31 -1.63 13.72
CA SER A 143 0.03 -0.93 14.99
C SER A 143 -1.21 -0.03 14.94
N GLU A 144 -1.87 0.09 13.79
CA GLU A 144 -3.07 0.90 13.60
C GLU A 144 -4.25 0.46 14.50
N PRO A 145 -5.19 1.37 14.83
CA PRO A 145 -6.28 1.07 15.74
C PRO A 145 -7.17 -0.11 15.30
N ILE A 146 -7.53 -0.15 14.00
CA ILE A 146 -8.44 -1.18 13.47
C ILE A 146 -7.83 -2.58 13.54
N PRO A 147 -6.62 -2.85 12.99
CA PRO A 147 -5.95 -4.14 13.15
C PRO A 147 -5.79 -4.57 14.61
N ARG A 148 -5.41 -3.64 15.49
CA ARG A 148 -5.30 -3.92 16.94
C ARG A 148 -6.63 -4.33 17.53
N TYR A 149 -7.71 -3.66 17.16
CA TYR A 149 -9.06 -4.00 17.62
C TYR A 149 -9.48 -5.40 17.13
N ILE A 150 -9.28 -5.71 15.85
CA ILE A 150 -9.57 -7.04 15.28
C ILE A 150 -8.83 -8.13 16.06
N ARG A 151 -7.52 -7.95 16.32
CA ARG A 151 -6.74 -8.92 17.12
C ARG A 151 -7.29 -9.11 18.55
N SER A 152 -7.81 -8.04 19.14
CA SER A 152 -8.37 -8.10 20.51
C SER A 152 -9.68 -8.88 20.60
N LEU A 153 -10.39 -9.07 19.48
CA LEU A 153 -11.67 -9.80 19.41
C LEU A 153 -11.50 -11.31 19.19
N ARG A 154 -10.27 -11.80 19.16
CA ARG A 154 -9.95 -13.21 19.00
C ARG A 154 -10.54 -14.04 20.14
N GLN A 155 -11.20 -15.14 19.82
CA GLN A 155 -11.87 -16.02 20.79
C GLN A 155 -11.22 -17.40 20.85
N GLY A 156 -10.87 -17.84 22.04
CA GLY A 156 -10.38 -19.20 22.27
C GLY A 156 -9.20 -19.59 21.37
N ALA A 157 -9.36 -20.64 20.59
CA ALA A 157 -8.35 -21.19 19.69
C ALA A 157 -8.49 -20.69 18.23
N GLU A 158 -9.31 -19.66 17.98
CA GLU A 158 -9.45 -19.11 16.63
C GLU A 158 -8.09 -18.65 16.06
N THR A 159 -7.88 -18.86 14.77
CA THR A 159 -6.81 -18.17 14.05
C THR A 159 -7.22 -16.70 13.85
N LEU A 160 -6.25 -15.84 13.53
CA LEU A 160 -6.54 -14.44 13.23
C LEU A 160 -7.45 -14.31 11.99
N GLU A 161 -7.21 -15.14 10.98
CA GLU A 161 -8.04 -15.20 9.78
C GLU A 161 -9.51 -15.58 10.12
N GLN A 162 -9.70 -16.63 10.94
CA GLN A 162 -11.04 -17.03 11.40
C GLN A 162 -11.73 -15.89 12.16
N THR A 163 -11.00 -15.18 13.00
CA THR A 163 -11.53 -14.02 13.72
C THR A 163 -11.98 -12.94 12.74
N ALA A 164 -11.11 -12.56 11.79
CA ALA A 164 -11.39 -11.50 10.83
C ALA A 164 -12.56 -11.87 9.89
N ILE A 165 -12.66 -13.13 9.47
CA ILE A 165 -13.81 -13.63 8.67
C ILE A 165 -15.09 -13.63 9.48
N ARG A 166 -15.07 -14.05 10.74
CA ARG A 166 -16.27 -14.06 11.61
C ARG A 166 -16.86 -12.66 11.83
N LEU A 167 -16.04 -11.64 11.76
CA LEU A 167 -16.46 -10.25 11.96
C LEU A 167 -17.00 -9.60 10.68
N SER A 168 -16.83 -10.24 9.51
CA SER A 168 -17.29 -9.73 8.20
C SER A 168 -18.79 -10.07 7.89
#